data_920ce875b0de99189258c77777046738
#
_entry.id   920ce875b0de99189258c77777046738
#
_cell.length_a   1.000
_cell.length_b   1.000
_cell.length_c   1.000
_cell.angle_alpha   90.00
_cell.angle_beta   90.00
_cell.angle_gamma   90.00
#
_symmetry.space_group_name_H-M   'P 1'
#
loop_
_entity.id
_entity.type
_entity.pdbx_description
1 polymer ?
#
loop_
_entity_poly.entity_id
_entity_poly.type
_entity_poly.pdbx_seq_one_letter_code
_entity_poly.pdbx_strand_id
1 'polypeptide(L)'
;MATGGGLASGFALSLNASEMVTNSQDSQATRPRKIKVIVCGGHPGDPEYGCGGTIARLTQLGHEVVLMYLNDGAWPPTPSTTRLAEAKKACEILKARPAYAGQVNGHAIVDNAHYEEFQKLIAAEKPDAVITHWPLDNHADHRAITMLAYNVWHKVGQKFALYYYEVSDGEDTLQFSPNRYVDISTTESVKRAACYAHASQTPDRYYALQDDVARFRGVESGHKRAEAFLLQLQSPYDIFPLTEDYDLRRGIE
;
A
#
# COMPACT_ATOMS: atom_id res chain seq x y z
N MET A 1 19.96 -69.26 -57.41
CA MET A 1 21.42 -69.40 -57.42
C MET A 1 22.03 -68.36 -56.51
N ALA A 2 22.92 -68.76 -55.60
CA ALA A 2 23.83 -67.98 -54.77
C ALA A 2 23.18 -67.09 -53.66
N THR A 3 23.05 -67.46 -52.40
CA THR A 3 24.03 -67.71 -51.31
C THR A 3 24.91 -66.48 -51.02
N GLY A 4 24.77 -65.89 -49.89
CA GLY A 4 25.67 -64.93 -49.33
C GLY A 4 25.33 -64.64 -47.89
N GLY A 5 26.01 -65.32 -46.97
CA GLY A 5 25.90 -65.12 -45.55
C GLY A 5 26.64 -63.85 -45.10
N GLY A 6 26.18 -63.23 -44.03
CA GLY A 6 26.79 -62.07 -43.40
C GLY A 6 26.68 -62.18 -41.89
N LEU A 7 27.79 -62.27 -41.24
CA LEU A 7 28.04 -62.39 -39.83
C LEU A 7 27.44 -61.21 -38.98
N ALA A 8 26.77 -61.61 -37.96
CA ALA A 8 26.31 -60.69 -36.92
C ALA A 8 27.46 -60.45 -35.91
N SER A 9 27.97 -59.24 -35.88
CA SER A 9 28.89 -58.78 -34.83
C SER A 9 28.07 -58.13 -33.72
N GLY A 10 27.98 -58.76 -32.56
CA GLY A 10 27.36 -58.23 -31.38
C GLY A 10 28.25 -57.12 -30.77
N PHE A 11 27.72 -55.91 -30.70
CA PHE A 11 28.28 -54.89 -29.88
C PHE A 11 27.54 -54.89 -28.53
N ALA A 12 28.24 -55.34 -27.51
CA ALA A 12 27.79 -55.19 -26.14
C ALA A 12 27.98 -53.72 -25.72
N LEU A 13 26.89 -52.97 -25.59
CA LEU A 13 26.87 -51.64 -24.96
C LEU A 13 26.86 -51.82 -23.45
N SER A 14 27.99 -51.56 -22.81
CA SER A 14 28.07 -51.35 -21.36
C SER A 14 27.34 -50.08 -21.00
N LEU A 15 26.22 -50.21 -20.33
CA LEU A 15 25.52 -49.08 -19.67
C LEU A 15 26.32 -48.69 -18.44
N ASN A 16 27.11 -47.66 -18.56
CA ASN A 16 27.63 -46.92 -17.42
C ASN A 16 26.45 -46.26 -16.70
N ALA A 17 26.20 -46.73 -15.49
CA ALA A 17 25.36 -46.02 -14.52
C ALA A 17 26.09 -44.72 -14.12
N SER A 18 25.91 -43.67 -14.91
CA SER A 18 26.31 -42.33 -14.50
C SER A 18 25.35 -41.87 -13.42
N GLU A 19 25.94 -41.56 -12.30
CA GLU A 19 25.39 -40.97 -11.10
C GLU A 19 24.32 -39.89 -11.46
N MET A 20 23.08 -40.14 -11.06
CA MET A 20 22.10 -39.09 -10.91
C MET A 20 22.60 -38.19 -9.79
N VAL A 21 23.32 -37.15 -10.15
CA VAL A 21 23.48 -36.00 -9.27
C VAL A 21 22.08 -35.43 -9.07
N THR A 22 21.45 -35.82 -7.98
CA THR A 22 20.28 -35.11 -7.45
C THR A 22 20.75 -33.74 -7.05
N ASN A 23 20.60 -32.82 -7.98
CA ASN A 23 20.70 -31.41 -7.68
C ASN A 23 19.52 -31.07 -6.76
N SER A 24 19.70 -31.32 -5.47
CA SER A 24 18.86 -30.75 -4.44
C SER A 24 19.14 -29.25 -4.48
N GLN A 25 18.50 -28.56 -5.44
CA GLN A 25 18.25 -27.13 -5.26
C GLN A 25 17.45 -27.05 -3.97
N ASP A 26 18.14 -26.68 -2.91
CA ASP A 26 17.55 -26.14 -1.71
C ASP A 26 16.59 -25.01 -2.17
N SER A 27 15.34 -25.37 -2.37
CA SER A 27 14.26 -24.44 -2.37
C SER A 27 14.26 -23.88 -0.93
N GLN A 28 15.06 -22.84 -0.69
CA GLN A 28 14.82 -21.99 0.47
C GLN A 28 13.40 -21.49 0.30
N ALA A 29 12.46 -22.25 0.84
CA ALA A 29 11.09 -21.80 1.01
C ALA A 29 11.20 -20.49 1.76
N THR A 30 10.94 -19.39 1.05
CA THR A 30 10.94 -18.07 1.67
C THR A 30 9.89 -18.11 2.75
N ARG A 31 10.34 -17.94 3.98
CA ARG A 31 9.40 -17.79 5.10
C ARG A 31 8.48 -16.62 4.80
N PRO A 32 7.18 -16.82 4.93
CA PRO A 32 6.23 -15.72 4.90
C PRO A 32 6.74 -14.59 5.80
N ARG A 33 6.66 -13.35 5.36
CA ARG A 33 7.23 -12.21 6.08
C ARG A 33 6.20 -11.13 6.33
N LYS A 34 6.39 -10.39 7.39
CA LYS A 34 5.66 -9.16 7.64
C LYS A 34 6.09 -8.09 6.64
N ILE A 35 5.14 -7.32 6.18
CA ILE A 35 5.37 -6.21 5.23
C ILE A 35 5.32 -4.87 5.94
N LYS A 36 5.91 -3.87 5.30
CA LYS A 36 5.81 -2.47 5.68
C LYS A 36 5.02 -1.70 4.63
N VAL A 37 3.98 -1.01 5.08
CA VAL A 37 3.11 -0.18 4.23
C VAL A 37 3.23 1.28 4.65
N ILE A 38 3.44 2.17 3.69
CA ILE A 38 3.32 3.62 3.90
C ILE A 38 1.96 4.05 3.36
N VAL A 39 1.18 4.77 4.17
CA VAL A 39 -0.04 5.44 3.73
C VAL A 39 0.21 6.94 3.74
N CYS A 40 0.21 7.54 2.55
CA CYS A 40 0.50 8.95 2.32
C CYS A 40 -0.78 9.78 2.40
N GLY A 41 -0.78 10.85 3.17
CA GLY A 41 -1.85 11.85 3.22
C GLY A 41 -1.31 13.27 3.02
N GLY A 42 -2.07 14.16 2.43
CA GLY A 42 -1.75 15.58 2.39
C GLY A 42 -1.64 16.14 3.80
N HIS A 43 -2.56 15.74 4.67
CA HIS A 43 -2.70 16.23 6.04
C HIS A 43 -2.90 15.09 7.05
N PRO A 44 -2.64 15.33 8.34
CA PRO A 44 -3.14 14.48 9.41
C PRO A 44 -4.67 14.35 9.35
N GLY A 45 -5.15 13.12 9.27
CA GLY A 45 -6.56 12.78 9.08
C GLY A 45 -6.82 12.04 7.76
N ASP A 46 -6.21 12.44 6.65
CA ASP A 46 -6.50 11.85 5.34
C ASP A 46 -6.32 10.31 5.31
N PRO A 47 -5.18 9.74 5.78
CA PRO A 47 -5.02 8.30 5.86
C PRO A 47 -6.04 7.64 6.77
N GLU A 48 -6.39 8.28 7.88
CA GLU A 48 -7.35 7.77 8.86
C GLU A 48 -8.77 7.73 8.28
N TYR A 49 -9.18 8.78 7.57
CA TYR A 49 -10.49 8.84 6.92
C TYR A 49 -10.57 7.91 5.71
N GLY A 50 -9.55 7.91 4.83
CA GLY A 50 -9.57 7.11 3.60
C GLY A 50 -9.23 5.62 3.82
N CYS A 51 -8.28 5.30 4.72
CA CYS A 51 -7.68 3.97 4.87
C CYS A 51 -7.71 3.40 6.30
N GLY A 52 -8.34 4.07 7.27
CA GLY A 52 -8.22 3.72 8.70
C GLY A 52 -8.60 2.29 9.04
N GLY A 53 -9.60 1.72 8.38
CA GLY A 53 -10.02 0.34 8.55
C GLY A 53 -8.99 -0.66 8.01
N THR A 54 -8.41 -0.37 6.85
CA THR A 54 -7.33 -1.15 6.24
C THR A 54 -6.04 -1.07 7.06
N ILE A 55 -5.68 0.12 7.55
CA ILE A 55 -4.54 0.31 8.45
C ILE A 55 -4.71 -0.53 9.71
N ALA A 56 -5.88 -0.49 10.33
CA ALA A 56 -6.19 -1.30 11.51
C ALA A 56 -6.07 -2.81 11.22
N ARG A 57 -6.54 -3.27 10.06
CA ARG A 57 -6.37 -4.67 9.65
C ARG A 57 -4.91 -5.06 9.46
N LEU A 58 -4.13 -4.24 8.75
CA LEU A 58 -2.71 -4.47 8.55
C LEU A 58 -1.96 -4.61 9.89
N THR A 59 -2.19 -3.68 10.81
CA THR A 59 -1.53 -3.71 12.12
C THR A 59 -2.01 -4.86 13.01
N GLN A 60 -3.28 -5.28 12.93
CA GLN A 60 -3.80 -6.47 13.60
C GLN A 60 -3.15 -7.77 13.08
N LEU A 61 -2.84 -7.82 11.79
CA LEU A 61 -2.10 -8.93 11.16
C LEU A 61 -0.59 -8.88 11.46
N GLY A 62 -0.12 -7.85 12.19
CA GLY A 62 1.26 -7.69 12.62
C GLY A 62 2.19 -7.05 11.59
N HIS A 63 1.63 -6.39 10.57
CA HIS A 63 2.39 -5.60 9.61
C HIS A 63 2.75 -4.23 10.19
N GLU A 64 3.83 -3.62 9.67
CA GLU A 64 4.22 -2.26 10.02
C GLU A 64 3.52 -1.25 9.11
N VAL A 65 2.89 -0.22 9.70
CA VAL A 65 2.26 0.85 8.94
C VAL A 65 2.81 2.21 9.37
N VAL A 66 3.18 3.02 8.38
CA VAL A 66 3.65 4.40 8.56
C VAL A 66 2.65 5.34 7.90
N LEU A 67 2.14 6.32 8.63
CA LEU A 67 1.32 7.40 8.08
C LEU A 67 2.24 8.56 7.73
N MET A 68 2.46 8.78 6.43
CA MET A 68 3.34 9.82 5.89
C MET A 68 2.52 11.03 5.49
N TYR A 69 2.52 12.06 6.31
CA TYR A 69 1.82 13.31 6.02
C TYR A 69 2.72 14.29 5.26
N LEU A 70 2.18 14.95 4.22
CA LEU A 70 2.91 15.95 3.45
C LEU A 70 3.29 17.16 4.34
N ASN A 71 2.35 17.57 5.17
CA ASN A 71 2.51 18.68 6.11
C ASN A 71 1.85 18.37 7.47
N ASP A 72 1.88 19.30 8.38
CA ASP A 72 1.33 19.17 9.73
C ASP A 72 -0.17 19.51 9.83
N GLY A 73 -0.79 19.95 8.74
CA GLY A 73 -2.20 20.35 8.68
C GLY A 73 -2.55 21.60 9.48
N ALA A 74 -1.57 22.38 9.90
CA ALA A 74 -1.85 23.64 10.63
C ALA A 74 -2.59 24.62 9.76
N TRP A 75 -3.69 25.18 10.28
CA TRP A 75 -4.50 26.20 9.64
C TRP A 75 -5.19 27.06 10.71
N PRO A 76 -5.15 28.38 10.64
CA PRO A 76 -5.81 29.22 11.64
C PRO A 76 -7.30 28.88 11.82
N PRO A 77 -7.81 28.76 13.07
CA PRO A 77 -7.11 29.03 14.33
C PRO A 77 -6.34 27.81 14.92
N THR A 78 -6.29 26.66 14.25
CA THR A 78 -5.71 25.42 14.78
C THR A 78 -4.19 25.38 14.54
N PRO A 79 -3.36 25.41 15.59
CA PRO A 79 -1.90 25.40 15.46
C PRO A 79 -1.34 24.01 15.16
N SER A 80 -0.12 23.94 14.63
CA SER A 80 0.65 22.74 14.37
C SER A 80 0.69 21.79 15.58
N THR A 81 0.94 22.32 16.78
CA THR A 81 1.02 21.51 18.01
C THR A 81 -0.24 20.71 18.28
N THR A 82 -1.41 21.27 18.03
CA THR A 82 -2.70 20.56 18.15
C THR A 82 -2.80 19.45 17.11
N ARG A 83 -2.53 19.77 15.84
CA ARG A 83 -2.63 18.82 14.74
C ARG A 83 -1.68 17.64 14.89
N LEU A 84 -0.43 17.90 15.31
CA LEU A 84 0.56 16.85 15.59
C LEU A 84 0.17 15.96 16.77
N ALA A 85 -0.42 16.53 17.84
CA ALA A 85 -0.93 15.75 18.97
C ALA A 85 -2.11 14.84 18.57
N GLU A 86 -3.03 15.35 17.75
CA GLU A 86 -4.15 14.59 17.20
C GLU A 86 -3.66 13.44 16.29
N ALA A 87 -2.74 13.71 15.38
CA ALA A 87 -2.12 12.70 14.51
C ALA A 87 -1.43 11.60 15.31
N LYS A 88 -0.68 11.96 16.34
CA LYS A 88 -0.04 10.99 17.24
C LYS A 88 -1.07 10.09 17.90
N LYS A 89 -2.14 10.67 18.46
CA LYS A 89 -3.22 9.92 19.10
C LYS A 89 -3.94 8.98 18.11
N ALA A 90 -4.20 9.42 16.89
CA ALA A 90 -4.80 8.59 15.84
C ALA A 90 -3.89 7.41 15.48
N CYS A 91 -2.58 7.66 15.32
CA CYS A 91 -1.59 6.62 15.09
C CYS A 91 -1.51 5.60 16.24
N GLU A 92 -1.58 6.04 17.49
CA GLU A 92 -1.61 5.14 18.65
C GLU A 92 -2.82 4.21 18.62
N ILE A 93 -4.02 4.73 18.26
CA ILE A 93 -5.25 3.94 18.09
C ILE A 93 -5.09 2.89 16.98
N LEU A 94 -4.51 3.28 15.85
CA LEU A 94 -4.28 2.42 14.69
C LEU A 94 -3.07 1.48 14.85
N LYS A 95 -2.27 1.63 15.89
CA LYS A 95 -0.96 0.96 16.09
C LYS A 95 -0.01 1.21 14.91
N ALA A 96 -0.11 2.38 14.31
CA ALA A 96 0.77 2.88 13.27
C ALA A 96 1.71 3.95 13.85
N ARG A 97 2.64 4.47 13.05
CA ARG A 97 3.47 5.62 13.44
C ARG A 97 3.42 6.75 12.44
N PRO A 98 3.45 8.02 12.89
CA PRO A 98 3.47 9.16 12.00
C PRO A 98 4.88 9.41 11.43
N ALA A 99 4.92 9.96 10.21
CA ALA A 99 6.08 10.58 9.59
C ALA A 99 5.62 11.83 8.82
N TYR A 100 6.52 12.78 8.60
CA TYR A 100 6.18 14.07 8.01
C TYR A 100 7.18 14.42 6.90
N ALA A 101 6.69 14.89 5.76
CA ALA A 101 7.51 15.37 4.66
C ALA A 101 7.96 16.84 4.85
N GLY A 102 7.41 17.54 5.83
CA GLY A 102 7.87 18.86 6.25
C GLY A 102 7.45 20.03 5.37
N GLN A 103 6.48 19.84 4.49
CA GLN A 103 5.93 20.93 3.68
C GLN A 103 4.92 21.78 4.46
N VAL A 104 4.52 22.91 3.91
CA VAL A 104 3.59 23.86 4.53
C VAL A 104 2.19 23.64 3.99
N ASN A 105 1.20 23.54 4.88
CA ASN A 105 -0.20 23.34 4.51
C ASN A 105 -0.71 24.43 3.54
N GLY A 106 -1.33 24.00 2.44
CA GLY A 106 -1.84 24.87 1.38
C GLY A 106 -0.75 25.50 0.48
N HIS A 107 0.52 25.15 0.70
CA HIS A 107 1.67 25.66 -0.06
C HIS A 107 2.60 24.52 -0.52
N ALA A 108 2.02 23.39 -0.89
CA ALA A 108 2.77 22.24 -1.35
C ALA A 108 3.57 22.55 -2.62
N ILE A 109 4.82 22.12 -2.65
CA ILE A 109 5.74 22.29 -3.77
C ILE A 109 6.07 20.93 -4.38
N VAL A 110 5.97 20.85 -5.70
CA VAL A 110 6.33 19.65 -6.47
C VAL A 110 7.36 20.08 -7.53
N ASP A 111 8.62 19.88 -7.21
CA ASP A 111 9.76 20.14 -8.07
C ASP A 111 10.85 19.08 -7.87
N ASN A 112 11.97 19.19 -8.58
CA ASN A 112 13.05 18.22 -8.52
C ASN A 112 13.66 18.08 -7.11
N ALA A 113 13.78 19.18 -6.34
CA ALA A 113 14.33 19.14 -5.00
C ALA A 113 13.42 18.36 -4.07
N HIS A 114 12.11 18.62 -4.11
CA HIS A 114 11.11 17.92 -3.29
C HIS A 114 10.92 16.45 -3.71
N TYR A 115 11.09 16.12 -5.00
CA TYR A 115 11.16 14.71 -5.43
C TYR A 115 12.34 13.97 -4.79
N GLU A 116 13.51 14.60 -4.72
CA GLU A 116 14.70 13.99 -4.10
C GLU A 116 14.57 13.85 -2.58
N GLU A 117 14.00 14.85 -1.92
CA GLU A 117 13.73 14.81 -0.48
C GLU A 117 12.71 13.71 -0.15
N PHE A 118 11.61 13.66 -0.87
CA PHE A 118 10.57 12.63 -0.66
C PHE A 118 11.10 11.22 -0.96
N GLN A 119 11.95 11.08 -1.98
CA GLN A 119 12.62 9.80 -2.27
C GLN A 119 13.48 9.33 -1.10
N LYS A 120 14.21 10.23 -0.42
CA LYS A 120 15.00 9.87 0.77
C LYS A 120 14.11 9.36 1.91
N LEU A 121 12.96 10.02 2.13
CA LEU A 121 11.99 9.59 3.16
C LEU A 121 11.45 8.18 2.87
N ILE A 122 10.99 7.95 1.64
CA ILE A 122 10.48 6.62 1.23
C ILE A 122 11.59 5.56 1.29
N ALA A 123 12.81 5.88 0.82
CA ALA A 123 13.93 4.95 0.82
C ALA A 123 14.38 4.56 2.24
N ALA A 124 14.31 5.48 3.20
CA ALA A 124 14.62 5.20 4.60
C ALA A 124 13.66 4.16 5.20
N GLU A 125 12.41 4.17 4.77
CA GLU A 125 11.39 3.25 5.24
C GLU A 125 11.46 1.87 4.59
N LYS A 126 11.95 1.76 3.35
CA LYS A 126 12.01 0.51 2.57
C LYS A 126 10.65 -0.19 2.52
N PRO A 127 9.60 0.47 2.03
CA PRO A 127 8.25 -0.10 2.03
C PRO A 127 8.11 -1.24 1.03
N ASP A 128 7.17 -2.13 1.33
CA ASP A 128 6.65 -3.13 0.40
C ASP A 128 5.47 -2.57 -0.42
N ALA A 129 4.71 -1.64 0.17
CA ALA A 129 3.64 -0.94 -0.52
C ALA A 129 3.56 0.51 -0.07
N VAL A 130 3.14 1.37 -1.00
CA VAL A 130 2.77 2.77 -0.74
C VAL A 130 1.32 2.95 -1.21
N ILE A 131 0.51 3.54 -0.36
CA ILE A 131 -0.88 3.90 -0.63
C ILE A 131 -0.94 5.43 -0.59
N THR A 132 -1.45 6.10 -1.62
CA THR A 132 -1.52 7.56 -1.71
C THR A 132 -2.86 8.00 -2.24
N HIS A 133 -3.17 9.29 -2.22
CA HIS A 133 -4.43 9.80 -2.78
C HIS A 133 -4.58 9.46 -4.26
N TRP A 134 -5.82 9.41 -4.72
CA TRP A 134 -6.14 9.41 -6.14
C TRP A 134 -5.70 10.74 -6.79
N PRO A 135 -5.07 10.72 -7.99
CA PRO A 135 -4.55 11.96 -8.59
C PRO A 135 -5.59 13.01 -8.98
N LEU A 136 -6.83 12.58 -9.22
CA LEU A 136 -7.93 13.51 -9.54
C LEU A 136 -8.65 13.88 -8.25
N ASP A 137 -8.20 14.96 -7.64
CA ASP A 137 -8.65 15.44 -6.36
C ASP A 137 -8.71 16.98 -6.36
N ASN A 138 -9.66 17.57 -5.64
CA ASN A 138 -9.83 19.02 -5.56
C ASN A 138 -8.75 19.68 -4.68
N HIS A 139 -8.21 18.95 -3.69
CA HIS A 139 -7.20 19.51 -2.80
C HIS A 139 -5.78 19.45 -3.41
N ALA A 140 -5.12 20.60 -3.48
CA ALA A 140 -3.79 20.73 -4.09
C ALA A 140 -2.74 19.86 -3.38
N ASP A 141 -2.76 19.80 -2.04
CA ASP A 141 -1.80 19.03 -1.24
C ASP A 141 -1.98 17.51 -1.43
N HIS A 142 -3.23 17.04 -1.67
CA HIS A 142 -3.49 15.63 -2.01
C HIS A 142 -2.86 15.27 -3.35
N ARG A 143 -3.02 16.12 -4.36
CA ARG A 143 -2.37 15.93 -5.67
C ARG A 143 -0.85 16.01 -5.55
N ALA A 144 -0.33 16.92 -4.72
CA ALA A 144 1.11 17.10 -4.55
C ALA A 144 1.78 15.83 -3.97
N ILE A 145 1.28 15.30 -2.85
CA ILE A 145 1.87 14.09 -2.26
C ILE A 145 1.73 12.88 -3.20
N THR A 146 0.64 12.82 -3.96
CA THR A 146 0.44 11.77 -4.97
C THR A 146 1.51 11.85 -6.07
N MET A 147 1.81 13.04 -6.57
CA MET A 147 2.86 13.23 -7.59
C MET A 147 4.24 12.90 -7.03
N LEU A 148 4.52 13.27 -5.78
CA LEU A 148 5.75 12.91 -5.11
C LEU A 148 5.89 11.39 -4.98
N ALA A 149 4.86 10.69 -4.50
CA ALA A 149 4.85 9.24 -4.34
C ALA A 149 4.99 8.49 -5.68
N TYR A 150 4.24 8.91 -6.70
CA TYR A 150 4.31 8.32 -8.03
C TYR A 150 5.69 8.50 -8.67
N ASN A 151 6.28 9.70 -8.56
CA ASN A 151 7.61 9.96 -9.08
C ASN A 151 8.66 9.06 -8.44
N VAL A 152 8.62 8.91 -7.10
CA VAL A 152 9.53 8.01 -6.38
C VAL A 152 9.35 6.57 -6.86
N TRP A 153 8.12 6.08 -6.93
CA TRP A 153 7.80 4.72 -7.39
C TRP A 153 8.38 4.46 -8.79
N HIS A 154 8.17 5.38 -9.72
CA HIS A 154 8.69 5.27 -11.08
C HIS A 154 10.23 5.33 -11.12
N LYS A 155 10.83 6.27 -10.39
CA LYS A 155 12.29 6.50 -10.38
C LYS A 155 13.08 5.35 -9.78
N VAL A 156 12.51 4.63 -8.78
CA VAL A 156 13.17 3.46 -8.20
C VAL A 156 12.94 2.16 -8.98
N GLY A 157 12.29 2.22 -10.14
CA GLY A 157 12.03 1.06 -10.99
C GLY A 157 10.91 0.18 -10.44
N GLN A 158 9.86 0.78 -9.88
CA GLN A 158 8.62 0.10 -9.46
C GLN A 158 8.86 -1.05 -8.46
N LYS A 159 9.72 -0.84 -7.47
CA LYS A 159 10.17 -1.88 -6.54
C LYS A 159 9.18 -2.21 -5.42
N PHE A 160 8.11 -1.44 -5.26
CA PHE A 160 7.04 -1.67 -4.29
C PHE A 160 5.67 -1.53 -4.96
N ALA A 161 4.63 -2.10 -4.37
CA ALA A 161 3.28 -1.92 -4.87
C ALA A 161 2.78 -0.49 -4.59
N LEU A 162 2.17 0.15 -5.59
CA LEU A 162 1.58 1.48 -5.44
C LEU A 162 0.07 1.40 -5.57
N TYR A 163 -0.64 1.99 -4.61
CA TYR A 163 -2.10 2.08 -4.60
C TYR A 163 -2.56 3.51 -4.46
N TYR A 164 -3.76 3.75 -4.98
CA TYR A 164 -4.49 5.00 -4.76
C TYR A 164 -5.72 4.74 -3.92
N TYR A 165 -6.06 5.68 -3.06
CA TYR A 165 -7.27 5.67 -2.25
C TYR A 165 -8.08 6.95 -2.44
N GLU A 166 -9.35 6.88 -2.04
CA GLU A 166 -10.28 8.02 -2.01
C GLU A 166 -10.43 8.57 -0.59
N VAL A 167 -10.59 9.88 -0.48
CA VAL A 167 -10.99 10.56 0.75
C VAL A 167 -12.02 11.62 0.41
N SER A 168 -13.09 11.71 1.21
CA SER A 168 -14.19 12.63 0.96
C SER A 168 -14.69 12.59 -0.50
N ASP A 169 -14.97 11.37 -1.01
CA ASP A 169 -15.36 11.17 -2.42
C ASP A 169 -16.56 12.02 -2.80
N GLY A 170 -16.42 12.75 -3.90
CA GLY A 170 -17.38 13.75 -4.37
C GLY A 170 -17.14 15.18 -3.84
N GLU A 171 -16.44 15.36 -2.70
CA GLU A 171 -15.97 16.69 -2.23
C GLU A 171 -14.50 16.92 -2.63
N ASP A 172 -13.61 16.02 -2.25
CA ASP A 172 -12.17 16.07 -2.57
C ASP A 172 -11.82 15.13 -3.71
N THR A 173 -11.89 13.84 -3.49
CA THR A 173 -11.63 12.84 -4.54
C THR A 173 -12.74 12.84 -5.58
N LEU A 174 -12.37 12.82 -6.87
CA LEU A 174 -13.32 12.83 -7.99
C LEU A 174 -13.10 11.64 -8.92
N GLN A 175 -14.20 11.06 -9.44
CA GLN A 175 -14.17 10.03 -10.48
C GLN A 175 -13.30 8.83 -10.11
N PHE A 176 -13.30 8.42 -8.85
CA PHE A 176 -12.53 7.27 -8.39
C PHE A 176 -13.17 5.97 -8.87
N SER A 177 -12.36 5.12 -9.51
CA SER A 177 -12.79 3.82 -10.02
C SER A 177 -11.88 2.72 -9.49
N PRO A 178 -12.19 2.17 -8.32
CA PRO A 178 -11.33 1.19 -7.64
C PRO A 178 -11.38 -0.18 -8.32
N ASN A 179 -10.34 -0.98 -8.09
CA ASN A 179 -10.26 -2.38 -8.51
C ASN A 179 -9.84 -3.33 -7.39
N ARG A 180 -9.68 -2.82 -6.16
CA ARG A 180 -9.38 -3.59 -4.94
C ARG A 180 -10.25 -3.09 -3.81
N TYR A 181 -10.70 -4.02 -2.97
CA TYR A 181 -11.57 -3.74 -1.83
C TYR A 181 -11.07 -4.47 -0.61
N VAL A 182 -11.14 -3.80 0.54
CA VAL A 182 -10.80 -4.38 1.84
C VAL A 182 -12.03 -4.33 2.73
N ASP A 183 -12.52 -5.49 3.15
CA ASP A 183 -13.57 -5.57 4.16
C ASP A 183 -13.08 -4.98 5.48
N ILE A 184 -13.70 -3.89 5.91
CA ILE A 184 -13.39 -3.20 7.16
C ILE A 184 -14.51 -3.36 8.21
N SER A 185 -15.46 -4.28 7.99
CA SER A 185 -16.63 -4.44 8.87
C SER A 185 -16.24 -4.70 10.32
N THR A 186 -15.09 -5.34 10.56
CA THR A 186 -14.58 -5.64 11.91
C THR A 186 -13.65 -4.56 12.47
N THR A 187 -13.16 -3.66 11.65
CA THR A 187 -12.21 -2.59 12.03
C THR A 187 -12.79 -1.18 11.92
N GLU A 188 -14.04 -1.05 11.50
CA GLU A 188 -14.73 0.23 11.38
C GLU A 188 -14.70 1.04 12.67
N SER A 189 -14.95 0.42 13.82
CA SER A 189 -14.92 1.11 15.11
C SER A 189 -13.53 1.67 15.46
N VAL A 190 -12.47 0.99 15.05
CA VAL A 190 -11.08 1.46 15.24
C VAL A 190 -10.82 2.64 14.29
N LYS A 191 -11.23 2.53 13.02
CA LYS A 191 -11.18 3.64 12.05
C LYS A 191 -11.89 4.87 12.61
N ARG A 192 -13.14 4.71 13.05
CA ARG A 192 -13.93 5.80 13.62
C ARG A 192 -13.21 6.46 14.79
N ALA A 193 -12.68 5.68 15.73
CA ALA A 193 -11.94 6.23 16.87
C ALA A 193 -10.71 7.04 16.44
N ALA A 194 -9.97 6.58 15.42
CA ALA A 194 -8.82 7.31 14.87
C ALA A 194 -9.25 8.62 14.18
N CYS A 195 -10.31 8.61 13.39
CA CYS A 195 -10.87 9.83 12.77
C CYS A 195 -11.29 10.85 13.83
N TYR A 196 -11.95 10.39 14.90
CA TYR A 196 -12.39 11.27 16.00
C TYR A 196 -11.25 11.77 16.90
N ALA A 197 -10.04 11.20 16.78
CA ALA A 197 -8.87 11.78 17.42
C ALA A 197 -8.48 13.14 16.85
N HIS A 198 -8.88 13.44 15.59
CA HIS A 198 -8.74 14.75 14.95
C HIS A 198 -9.87 15.71 15.34
N ALA A 199 -10.04 15.94 16.64
CA ALA A 199 -11.17 16.70 17.21
C ALA A 199 -11.28 18.14 16.68
N SER A 200 -10.15 18.76 16.30
CA SER A 200 -10.13 20.10 15.73
C SER A 200 -10.70 20.18 14.29
N GLN A 201 -10.96 19.03 13.65
CA GLN A 201 -11.31 18.91 12.23
C GLN A 201 -12.78 18.57 11.97
N THR A 202 -13.69 18.89 12.90
CA THR A 202 -15.13 18.61 12.75
C THR A 202 -15.44 17.16 12.36
N PRO A 203 -14.99 16.18 13.15
CA PRO A 203 -15.01 14.76 12.77
C PRO A 203 -16.40 14.21 12.48
N ASP A 204 -17.46 14.73 13.11
CA ASP A 204 -18.84 14.29 12.84
C ASP A 204 -19.23 14.49 11.36
N ARG A 205 -18.87 15.63 10.79
CA ARG A 205 -19.18 15.93 9.39
C ARG A 205 -18.42 15.01 8.44
N TYR A 206 -17.11 14.97 8.56
CA TYR A 206 -16.27 14.20 7.63
C TYR A 206 -16.45 12.71 7.77
N TYR A 207 -16.65 12.22 9.02
CA TYR A 207 -16.86 10.79 9.21
C TYR A 207 -18.20 10.31 8.66
N ALA A 208 -19.26 11.12 8.74
CA ALA A 208 -20.56 10.77 8.17
C ALA A 208 -20.45 10.48 6.66
N LEU A 209 -19.80 11.38 5.90
CA LEU A 209 -19.55 11.18 4.47
C LEU A 209 -18.71 9.91 4.22
N GLN A 210 -17.65 9.74 5.00
CA GLN A 210 -16.75 8.59 4.81
C GLN A 210 -17.41 7.25 5.18
N ASP A 211 -18.35 7.22 6.13
CA ASP A 211 -19.15 6.03 6.43
C ASP A 211 -20.13 5.69 5.29
N ASP A 212 -20.71 6.70 4.65
CA ASP A 212 -21.53 6.50 3.46
C ASP A 212 -20.73 5.91 2.30
N VAL A 213 -19.53 6.44 2.05
CA VAL A 213 -18.60 5.88 1.05
C VAL A 213 -18.26 4.42 1.41
N ALA A 214 -17.86 4.15 2.65
CA ALA A 214 -17.50 2.79 3.07
C ALA A 214 -18.66 1.79 2.94
N ARG A 215 -19.90 2.22 3.17
CA ARG A 215 -21.10 1.39 2.94
C ARG A 215 -21.34 1.13 1.45
N PHE A 216 -21.16 2.15 0.62
CA PHE A 216 -21.29 2.01 -0.83
C PHE A 216 -20.24 1.04 -1.38
N ARG A 217 -18.97 1.17 -0.98
CA ARG A 217 -17.90 0.24 -1.36
C ARG A 217 -18.15 -1.17 -0.81
N GLY A 218 -18.82 -1.27 0.34
CA GLY A 218 -19.31 -2.55 0.87
C GLY A 218 -20.33 -3.20 -0.05
N VAL A 219 -21.29 -2.44 -0.61
CA VAL A 219 -22.26 -2.96 -1.60
C VAL A 219 -21.54 -3.47 -2.85
N GLU A 220 -20.58 -2.72 -3.38
CA GLU A 220 -19.82 -3.12 -4.57
C GLU A 220 -19.03 -4.43 -4.37
N SER A 221 -18.54 -4.68 -3.16
CA SER A 221 -17.66 -5.80 -2.83
C SER A 221 -18.33 -6.95 -2.07
N GLY A 222 -19.62 -6.83 -1.75
CA GLY A 222 -20.35 -7.86 -1.00
C GLY A 222 -20.06 -7.87 0.51
N HIS A 223 -19.63 -6.75 1.09
CA HIS A 223 -19.31 -6.57 2.51
C HIS A 223 -20.26 -5.57 3.18
N LYS A 224 -20.29 -5.55 4.52
CA LYS A 224 -21.06 -4.54 5.26
C LYS A 224 -20.45 -3.14 5.11
N ARG A 225 -19.13 -3.05 5.13
CA ARG A 225 -18.33 -1.85 4.87
C ARG A 225 -17.00 -2.26 4.24
N ALA A 226 -16.54 -1.51 3.27
CA ALA A 226 -15.24 -1.71 2.66
C ALA A 226 -14.52 -0.38 2.43
N GLU A 227 -13.22 -0.42 2.39
CA GLU A 227 -12.38 0.61 1.80
C GLU A 227 -11.92 0.15 0.42
N ALA A 228 -11.78 1.09 -0.51
CA ALA A 228 -11.51 0.78 -1.90
C ALA A 228 -10.19 1.40 -2.37
N PHE A 229 -9.51 0.68 -3.24
CA PHE A 229 -8.20 1.05 -3.75
C PHE A 229 -8.10 0.78 -5.25
N LEU A 230 -7.23 1.53 -5.91
CA LEU A 230 -6.81 1.22 -7.26
C LEU A 230 -5.32 0.87 -7.24
N LEU A 231 -5.01 -0.38 -7.63
CA LEU A 231 -3.63 -0.80 -7.82
C LEU A 231 -3.06 -0.14 -9.09
N GLN A 232 -1.95 0.57 -8.96
CA GLN A 232 -1.22 1.13 -10.09
C GLN A 232 -0.75 0.01 -11.02
N LEU A 233 -1.03 0.13 -12.31
CA LEU A 233 -0.50 -0.78 -13.32
C LEU A 233 1.04 -0.81 -13.26
N GLN A 234 1.64 -1.95 -13.54
CA GLN A 234 3.08 -2.21 -13.42
C GLN A 234 3.61 -2.28 -11.97
N SER A 235 2.73 -2.30 -10.96
CA SER A 235 3.17 -2.69 -9.61
C SER A 235 3.71 -4.13 -9.64
N PRO A 236 4.82 -4.42 -8.93
CA PRO A 236 5.48 -5.73 -9.05
C PRO A 236 4.69 -6.87 -8.42
N TYR A 237 3.72 -6.55 -7.57
CA TYR A 237 2.81 -7.51 -6.90
C TYR A 237 1.61 -6.77 -6.32
N ASP A 238 0.66 -7.55 -5.81
CA ASP A 238 -0.52 -7.08 -5.11
C ASP A 238 -0.46 -7.55 -3.64
N ILE A 239 -0.76 -6.66 -2.69
CA ILE A 239 -0.86 -7.02 -1.27
C ILE A 239 -2.30 -7.36 -0.86
N PHE A 240 -3.26 -7.28 -1.75
CA PHE A 240 -4.64 -7.66 -1.47
C PHE A 240 -4.95 -9.02 -2.08
N PRO A 241 -5.77 -9.87 -1.40
CA PRO A 241 -6.33 -9.67 -0.07
C PRO A 241 -5.28 -9.69 1.05
N LEU A 242 -5.58 -9.00 2.16
CA LEU A 242 -4.68 -8.94 3.32
C LEU A 242 -4.56 -10.30 4.01
N THR A 243 -3.32 -10.71 4.27
CA THR A 243 -2.96 -11.97 4.94
C THR A 243 -1.99 -11.71 6.09
N GLU A 244 -1.78 -12.67 6.98
CA GLU A 244 -0.81 -12.51 8.08
C GLU A 244 0.64 -12.41 7.60
N ASP A 245 0.94 -13.11 6.51
CA ASP A 245 2.29 -13.19 5.95
C ASP A 245 2.24 -13.15 4.43
N TYR A 246 3.26 -12.57 3.80
CA TYR A 246 3.38 -12.43 2.36
C TYR A 246 4.59 -13.15 1.77
N ASP A 247 4.38 -13.83 0.64
CA ASP A 247 5.44 -14.23 -0.29
C ASP A 247 5.38 -13.31 -1.52
N LEU A 248 6.15 -12.25 -1.49
CA LEU A 248 6.14 -11.21 -2.54
C LEU A 248 6.91 -11.63 -3.82
N ARG A 249 7.40 -12.88 -3.90
CA ARG A 249 8.08 -13.38 -5.12
C ARG A 249 7.13 -13.97 -6.14
N ARG A 250 5.87 -14.22 -5.80
CA ARG A 250 4.87 -14.83 -6.69
C ARG A 250 4.27 -13.90 -7.75
N GLY A 251 4.68 -12.64 -7.81
CA GLY A 251 4.11 -11.64 -8.71
C GLY A 251 4.95 -11.31 -9.95
N ILE A 252 6.01 -12.07 -10.23
CA ILE A 252 6.90 -11.83 -11.39
C ILE A 252 7.04 -13.13 -12.20
N GLU A 253 5.92 -13.68 -12.69
CA GLU A 253 5.89 -14.62 -13.80
C GLU A 253 5.14 -14.01 -14.98
#